data_e52b81e29b5072b022dd75efcd0ae6e5
#
_entry.id   e52b81e29b5072b022dd75efcd0ae6e5
#
_cell.length_a   1.000
_cell.length_b   1.000
_cell.length_c   1.000
_cell.angle_alpha   90.00
_cell.angle_beta   90.00
_cell.angle_gamma   90.00
#
_symmetry.space_group_name_H-M   'P 1'
#
loop_
_entity.id
_entity.type
_entity.pdbx_description
1 polymer ?
#
loop_
_entity_poly.entity_id
_entity_poly.type
_entity_poly.pdbx_seq_one_letter_code
_entity_poly.pdbx_strand_id
1 'polypeptide(L)'
;MSVIGLSVLLSGCGKSAKDQFVQAYKEQITQKEGTWTFEGGIKEIEFGSSSDTAVNPTIGMLQTQLKDISIKGTYQIVKKEDYMFDVSMKAKALGMEIPVEMIGSLGKQPKVYLGTDMLEYLTQVLATISGGATVTEGFDTEEYKGKYVDLTALGEEIDKEEQDKVRKEYKVMEKEQMKNREKVSDYLNELDQKTFTQKDGAVSHTFTKKELEKLISIFINEAEEKKTMKEMLKQYQDLSVKVLIDTKKKKTSSVWTIKQAEEEAESSIQSMVVESSVTYSEKKPTIDLPKKEAILSEEKVKELLARLEGESETTTGMLTETEFNELKKTLEGVKGSLDKETKEELLTSYKEMLTEEQLKEVKELLQDVGEPNL
;
A
#
# COMPACT_ATOMS: atom_id res chain seq x y z
N MET A 1 -43.28 -50.56 -2.61
CA MET A 1 -42.98 -50.08 -1.25
C MET A 1 -41.97 -48.97 -1.35
N SER A 2 -42.46 -47.75 -1.28
CA SER A 2 -41.62 -46.52 -1.35
C SER A 2 -41.13 -46.18 0.04
N VAL A 3 -39.85 -46.23 0.24
CA VAL A 3 -39.21 -45.69 1.48
C VAL A 3 -38.92 -44.23 1.22
N ILE A 4 -39.81 -43.38 1.68
CA ILE A 4 -39.57 -41.92 1.76
C ILE A 4 -38.65 -41.73 2.93
N GLY A 5 -37.35 -41.51 2.61
CA GLY A 5 -36.37 -41.08 3.58
C GLY A 5 -36.71 -39.68 4.06
N LEU A 6 -37.25 -39.56 5.24
CA LEU A 6 -37.47 -38.32 5.98
C LEU A 6 -36.09 -37.77 6.36
N SER A 7 -35.57 -36.86 5.54
CA SER A 7 -34.44 -36.03 5.93
C SER A 7 -34.91 -35.11 7.05
N VAL A 8 -34.77 -35.55 8.27
CA VAL A 8 -34.94 -34.74 9.47
C VAL A 8 -33.83 -33.68 9.40
N LEU A 9 -34.22 -32.50 8.95
CA LEU A 9 -33.49 -31.29 9.19
C LEU A 9 -33.39 -31.10 10.69
N LEU A 10 -32.33 -31.66 11.31
CA LEU A 10 -31.90 -31.25 12.59
C LEU A 10 -31.43 -29.82 12.48
N SER A 11 -32.37 -28.88 12.49
CA SER A 11 -32.14 -27.49 12.85
C SER A 11 -31.76 -27.50 14.34
N GLY A 12 -30.54 -27.97 14.60
CA GLY A 12 -29.93 -27.76 15.90
C GLY A 12 -29.92 -26.25 16.16
N CYS A 13 -30.13 -25.83 17.38
CA CYS A 13 -30.00 -24.48 17.90
C CYS A 13 -28.55 -23.95 17.76
N GLY A 14 -28.01 -23.96 16.54
CA GLY A 14 -26.74 -23.37 16.17
C GLY A 14 -26.95 -21.91 15.77
N LYS A 15 -26.01 -21.05 16.15
CA LYS A 15 -25.98 -19.67 15.68
C LYS A 15 -26.04 -19.64 14.16
N SER A 16 -26.79 -18.68 13.60
CA SER A 16 -26.84 -18.48 12.14
C SER A 16 -25.45 -18.16 11.58
N ALA A 17 -25.25 -18.36 10.27
CA ALA A 17 -23.98 -17.96 9.62
C ALA A 17 -23.65 -16.49 9.86
N LYS A 18 -24.67 -15.62 9.84
CA LYS A 18 -24.54 -14.19 10.16
C LYS A 18 -24.07 -13.99 11.60
N ASP A 19 -24.71 -14.62 12.58
CA ASP A 19 -24.34 -14.44 13.99
C ASP A 19 -22.91 -14.93 14.24
N GLN A 20 -22.50 -16.04 13.62
CA GLN A 20 -21.13 -16.53 13.69
C GLN A 20 -20.14 -15.57 13.05
N PHE A 21 -20.47 -14.96 11.90
CA PHE A 21 -19.66 -13.96 11.23
C PHE A 21 -19.46 -12.71 12.10
N VAL A 22 -20.55 -12.16 12.63
CA VAL A 22 -20.52 -10.97 13.49
C VAL A 22 -19.76 -11.24 14.78
N GLN A 23 -19.95 -12.44 15.38
CA GLN A 23 -19.21 -12.82 16.58
C GLN A 23 -17.71 -12.95 16.28
N ALA A 24 -17.34 -13.63 15.21
CA ALA A 24 -15.93 -13.78 14.80
C ALA A 24 -15.27 -12.43 14.51
N TYR A 25 -15.99 -11.51 13.86
CA TYR A 25 -15.53 -10.13 13.69
C TYR A 25 -15.27 -9.45 15.04
N LYS A 26 -16.22 -9.53 15.98
CA LYS A 26 -16.05 -8.94 17.33
C LYS A 26 -14.86 -9.53 18.07
N GLU A 27 -14.67 -10.83 18.00
CA GLU A 27 -13.53 -11.50 18.62
C GLU A 27 -12.20 -11.00 18.04
N GLN A 28 -12.10 -10.86 16.72
CA GLN A 28 -10.88 -10.37 16.07
C GLN A 28 -10.51 -8.93 16.45
N ILE A 29 -11.48 -8.02 16.46
CA ILE A 29 -11.22 -6.62 16.79
C ILE A 29 -10.92 -6.36 18.27
N THR A 30 -11.18 -7.34 19.15
CA THR A 30 -10.86 -7.26 20.58
C THR A 30 -9.48 -7.81 20.93
N GLN A 31 -8.81 -8.48 20.00
CA GLN A 31 -7.47 -9.01 20.22
C GLN A 31 -6.46 -7.87 20.34
N LYS A 32 -5.82 -7.77 21.51
CA LYS A 32 -4.83 -6.72 21.79
C LYS A 32 -3.39 -7.22 21.80
N GLU A 33 -3.20 -8.52 21.94
CA GLU A 33 -1.90 -9.18 22.03
C GLU A 33 -1.92 -10.46 21.21
N GLY A 34 -0.78 -10.84 20.65
CA GLY A 34 -0.64 -12.06 19.87
C GLY A 34 0.23 -11.87 18.63
N THR A 35 0.14 -12.84 17.74
CA THR A 35 0.84 -12.83 16.45
C THR A 35 -0.18 -12.93 15.33
N TRP A 36 -0.11 -12.02 14.40
CA TRP A 36 -0.89 -12.02 13.15
C TRP A 36 0.07 -12.29 11.98
N THR A 37 -0.20 -13.35 11.23
CA THR A 37 0.48 -13.61 9.96
C THR A 37 -0.43 -13.16 8.84
N PHE A 38 0.07 -12.34 7.93
CA PHE A 38 -0.69 -11.81 6.83
C PHE A 38 -0.01 -12.10 5.50
N GLU A 39 -0.82 -12.24 4.49
CA GLU A 39 -0.40 -12.36 3.09
C GLU A 39 -1.43 -11.68 2.20
N GLY A 40 -0.99 -11.12 1.09
CA GLY A 40 -1.86 -10.51 0.10
C GLY A 40 -1.14 -10.29 -1.21
N GLY A 41 -1.90 -10.16 -2.30
CA GLY A 41 -1.33 -9.92 -3.63
C GLY A 41 -2.40 -9.77 -4.70
N ILE A 42 -1.96 -9.35 -5.87
CA ILE A 42 -2.80 -9.24 -7.05
C ILE A 42 -2.87 -10.63 -7.69
N LYS A 43 -4.10 -11.17 -7.78
CA LYS A 43 -4.35 -12.47 -8.42
C LYS A 43 -4.58 -12.34 -9.90
N GLU A 44 -5.40 -11.38 -10.28
CA GLU A 44 -5.78 -11.13 -11.66
C GLU A 44 -5.77 -9.63 -11.92
N ILE A 45 -5.35 -9.22 -13.11
CA ILE A 45 -5.39 -7.84 -13.60
C ILE A 45 -5.60 -7.86 -15.11
N GLU A 46 -6.52 -7.04 -15.57
CA GLU A 46 -6.84 -6.87 -17.00
C GLU A 46 -6.80 -5.37 -17.33
N PHE A 47 -6.25 -5.05 -18.49
CA PHE A 47 -6.22 -3.69 -19.02
C PHE A 47 -7.25 -3.53 -20.13
N GLY A 48 -7.72 -2.30 -20.33
CA GLY A 48 -8.71 -1.97 -21.34
C GLY A 48 -8.22 -2.26 -22.76
N SER A 49 -9.17 -2.44 -23.68
CA SER A 49 -8.94 -2.92 -25.05
C SER A 49 -8.22 -1.93 -25.97
N SER A 50 -8.18 -0.64 -25.64
CA SER A 50 -7.37 0.35 -26.37
C SER A 50 -5.86 0.13 -26.20
N SER A 51 -5.49 -0.60 -25.16
CA SER A 51 -4.17 -1.15 -24.97
C SER A 51 -4.10 -2.53 -25.61
N ASP A 52 -4.09 -2.60 -26.95
CA ASP A 52 -3.94 -3.84 -27.69
C ASP A 52 -2.62 -4.52 -27.23
N THR A 53 -2.74 -5.44 -26.28
CA THR A 53 -1.57 -6.14 -25.66
C THR A 53 -0.78 -6.91 -26.69
N ALA A 54 -1.40 -7.25 -27.84
CA ALA A 54 -0.73 -7.83 -28.98
C ALA A 54 0.16 -6.81 -29.71
N VAL A 55 -0.10 -5.50 -29.57
CA VAL A 55 0.60 -4.42 -30.26
C VAL A 55 1.60 -3.71 -29.34
N ASN A 56 1.40 -3.78 -28.01
CA ASN A 56 2.29 -3.10 -27.06
C ASN A 56 2.93 -4.06 -26.04
N PRO A 57 4.14 -4.57 -26.33
CA PRO A 57 4.85 -5.50 -25.43
C PRO A 57 5.06 -4.93 -24.01
N THR A 58 5.12 -3.61 -23.87
CA THR A 58 5.28 -2.93 -22.59
C THR A 58 4.11 -3.21 -21.64
N ILE A 59 2.87 -3.26 -22.16
CA ILE A 59 1.68 -3.54 -21.34
C ILE A 59 1.68 -5.01 -20.87
N GLY A 60 2.05 -5.95 -21.73
CA GLY A 60 2.18 -7.34 -21.32
C GLY A 60 3.25 -7.55 -20.23
N MET A 61 4.37 -6.82 -20.31
CA MET A 61 5.39 -6.80 -19.28
C MET A 61 4.86 -6.18 -17.97
N LEU A 62 4.18 -5.06 -18.06
CA LEU A 62 3.57 -4.37 -16.91
C LEU A 62 2.52 -5.25 -16.21
N GLN A 63 1.66 -5.94 -16.98
CA GLN A 63 0.70 -6.90 -16.42
C GLN A 63 1.39 -8.01 -15.63
N THR A 64 2.47 -8.57 -16.17
CA THR A 64 3.23 -9.62 -15.51
C THR A 64 3.87 -9.10 -14.22
N GLN A 65 4.45 -7.92 -14.25
CA GLN A 65 5.07 -7.28 -13.09
C GLN A 65 4.06 -6.94 -12.00
N LEU A 66 2.87 -6.45 -12.37
CA LEU A 66 1.82 -6.14 -11.40
C LEU A 66 1.22 -7.39 -10.75
N LYS A 67 1.06 -8.50 -11.50
CA LYS A 67 0.64 -9.79 -10.92
C LYS A 67 1.63 -10.36 -9.93
N ASP A 68 2.90 -9.97 -10.02
CA ASP A 68 3.95 -10.42 -9.11
C ASP A 68 3.97 -9.62 -7.79
N ILE A 69 3.17 -8.54 -7.71
CA ILE A 69 3.06 -7.75 -6.48
C ILE A 69 2.36 -8.56 -5.40
N SER A 70 3.09 -8.80 -4.32
CA SER A 70 2.56 -9.45 -3.13
C SER A 70 3.23 -8.95 -1.87
N ILE A 71 2.54 -9.12 -0.74
CA ILE A 71 3.06 -8.81 0.58
C ILE A 71 2.78 -10.00 1.49
N LYS A 72 3.75 -10.37 2.31
CA LYS A 72 3.57 -11.39 3.35
C LYS A 72 4.39 -10.99 4.57
N GLY A 73 3.88 -11.35 5.76
CA GLY A 73 4.64 -11.02 6.97
C GLY A 73 3.94 -11.41 8.24
N THR A 74 4.52 -10.97 9.32
CA THR A 74 4.00 -11.11 10.67
C THR A 74 3.91 -9.76 11.34
N TYR A 75 2.89 -9.61 12.17
CA TYR A 75 2.73 -8.50 13.07
C TYR A 75 2.50 -9.07 14.46
N GLN A 76 3.28 -8.62 15.41
CA GLN A 76 3.27 -9.13 16.78
C GLN A 76 3.04 -8.00 17.76
N ILE A 77 2.22 -8.24 18.77
CA ILE A 77 2.04 -7.31 19.88
C ILE A 77 2.08 -8.10 21.19
N VAL A 78 2.80 -7.56 22.16
CA VAL A 78 2.75 -8.03 23.53
C VAL A 78 2.72 -6.85 24.48
N LYS A 79 1.96 -6.97 25.57
CA LYS A 79 1.96 -6.00 26.65
C LYS A 79 2.93 -6.49 27.74
N LYS A 80 4.02 -5.74 27.93
CA LYS A 80 4.89 -5.80 29.12
C LYS A 80 4.50 -4.62 30.04
N GLU A 81 5.42 -3.76 30.41
CA GLU A 81 5.08 -2.46 31.05
C GLU A 81 4.38 -1.55 30.05
N ASP A 82 4.91 -1.50 28.81
CA ASP A 82 4.32 -0.84 27.64
C ASP A 82 3.95 -1.88 26.58
N TYR A 83 3.15 -1.47 25.59
CA TYR A 83 2.91 -2.30 24.42
C TYR A 83 4.18 -2.34 23.57
N MET A 84 4.68 -3.54 23.32
CA MET A 84 5.75 -3.80 22.38
C MET A 84 5.15 -4.32 21.08
N PHE A 85 5.71 -3.93 19.95
CA PHE A 85 5.32 -4.45 18.65
C PHE A 85 6.54 -4.82 17.82
N ASP A 86 6.33 -5.79 16.92
CA ASP A 86 7.28 -6.23 15.91
C ASP A 86 6.52 -6.48 14.62
N VAL A 87 6.93 -5.85 13.56
CA VAL A 87 6.40 -6.02 12.20
C VAL A 87 7.54 -6.48 11.32
N SER A 88 7.44 -7.70 10.82
CA SER A 88 8.38 -8.24 9.85
C SER A 88 7.62 -8.65 8.60
N MET A 89 7.92 -8.04 7.47
CA MET A 89 7.23 -8.30 6.21
C MET A 89 8.19 -8.32 5.03
N LYS A 90 7.74 -8.98 3.96
CA LYS A 90 8.39 -8.98 2.66
C LYS A 90 7.38 -8.51 1.61
N ALA A 91 7.71 -7.43 0.94
CA ALA A 91 6.98 -6.95 -0.21
C ALA A 91 7.68 -7.47 -1.47
N LYS A 92 6.94 -8.14 -2.35
CA LYS A 92 7.45 -8.58 -3.65
C LYS A 92 6.95 -7.62 -4.73
N ALA A 93 7.86 -7.06 -5.50
CA ALA A 93 7.57 -6.22 -6.65
C ALA A 93 8.74 -6.28 -7.64
N LEU A 94 8.46 -6.23 -8.94
CA LEU A 94 9.47 -6.24 -10.01
C LEU A 94 10.46 -7.42 -9.91
N GLY A 95 9.99 -8.57 -9.45
CA GLY A 95 10.83 -9.76 -9.26
C GLY A 95 11.71 -9.75 -8.01
N MET A 96 11.67 -8.70 -7.20
CA MET A 96 12.45 -8.55 -5.97
C MET A 96 11.59 -8.74 -4.72
N GLU A 97 12.15 -9.31 -3.65
CA GLU A 97 11.53 -9.38 -2.32
C GLU A 97 12.22 -8.36 -1.41
N ILE A 98 11.53 -7.28 -1.08
CA ILE A 98 12.00 -6.20 -0.21
C ILE A 98 11.64 -6.54 1.23
N PRO A 99 12.59 -6.85 2.12
CA PRO A 99 12.32 -7.03 3.53
C PRO A 99 12.05 -5.69 4.21
N VAL A 100 11.05 -5.63 5.07
CA VAL A 100 10.76 -4.47 5.91
C VAL A 100 10.58 -4.97 7.33
N GLU A 101 11.35 -4.43 8.25
CA GLU A 101 11.27 -4.75 9.67
C GLU A 101 11.09 -3.48 10.48
N MET A 102 10.13 -3.50 11.41
CA MET A 102 9.90 -2.38 12.32
C MET A 102 9.61 -2.94 13.73
N ILE A 103 10.40 -2.53 14.70
CA ILE A 103 10.28 -2.97 16.10
C ILE A 103 10.11 -1.74 16.98
N GLY A 104 9.27 -1.84 18.01
CA GLY A 104 9.14 -0.69 18.90
C GLY A 104 8.35 -0.95 20.17
N SER A 105 8.24 0.13 20.95
CA SER A 105 7.40 0.19 22.14
C SER A 105 6.52 1.44 22.11
N LEU A 106 5.28 1.29 22.55
CA LEU A 106 4.27 2.35 22.61
C LEU A 106 3.95 2.66 24.07
N GLY A 107 4.68 3.55 24.68
CA GLY A 107 4.51 3.90 26.09
C GLY A 107 4.70 5.40 26.35
N LYS A 108 5.16 5.70 27.56
CA LYS A 108 5.47 7.09 27.93
C LYS A 108 6.64 7.67 27.13
N GLN A 109 7.58 6.82 26.77
CA GLN A 109 8.71 7.13 25.89
C GLN A 109 8.69 6.14 24.73
N PRO A 110 7.93 6.43 23.67
CA PRO A 110 7.85 5.53 22.53
C PRO A 110 9.23 5.37 21.89
N LYS A 111 9.50 4.16 21.41
CA LYS A 111 10.68 3.82 20.64
C LYS A 111 10.25 3.09 19.38
N VAL A 112 10.71 3.53 18.22
CA VAL A 112 10.38 2.93 16.93
C VAL A 112 11.67 2.78 16.13
N TYR A 113 12.01 1.56 15.79
CA TYR A 113 13.22 1.22 15.04
C TYR A 113 12.82 0.62 13.70
N LEU A 114 13.40 1.12 12.62
CA LEU A 114 13.22 0.64 11.26
C LEU A 114 14.49 -0.10 10.83
N GLY A 115 14.35 -1.35 10.41
CA GLY A 115 15.44 -2.16 9.87
C GLY A 115 15.94 -1.60 8.54
N THR A 116 17.25 -1.65 8.32
CA THR A 116 17.88 -1.08 7.13
C THR A 116 18.14 -2.09 6.01
N ASP A 117 17.81 -3.36 6.20
CA ASP A 117 18.02 -4.42 5.19
C ASP A 117 17.24 -4.17 3.89
N MET A 118 16.19 -3.33 3.94
CA MET A 118 15.46 -2.92 2.74
C MET A 118 16.28 -2.02 1.80
N LEU A 119 17.34 -1.37 2.29
CA LEU A 119 18.11 -0.38 1.51
C LEU A 119 18.75 -0.99 0.28
N GLU A 120 19.28 -2.22 0.37
CA GLU A 120 19.87 -2.95 -0.74
C GLU A 120 18.88 -3.07 -1.91
N TYR A 121 17.62 -3.36 -1.60
CA TYR A 121 16.56 -3.54 -2.61
C TYR A 121 16.03 -2.21 -3.11
N LEU A 122 15.88 -1.22 -2.25
CA LEU A 122 15.44 0.12 -2.65
C LEU A 122 16.42 0.76 -3.62
N THR A 123 17.72 0.62 -3.40
CA THR A 123 18.74 1.13 -4.31
C THR A 123 18.67 0.44 -5.68
N GLN A 124 18.43 -0.88 -5.72
CA GLN A 124 18.23 -1.62 -6.98
C GLN A 124 16.96 -1.18 -7.72
N VAL A 125 15.85 -0.94 -6.99
CA VAL A 125 14.61 -0.42 -7.58
C VAL A 125 14.85 0.97 -8.17
N LEU A 126 15.48 1.86 -7.41
CA LEU A 126 15.79 3.22 -7.86
C LEU A 126 16.70 3.20 -9.10
N ALA A 127 17.73 2.38 -9.10
CA ALA A 127 18.61 2.20 -10.27
C ALA A 127 17.84 1.68 -11.50
N THR A 128 16.87 0.77 -11.30
CA THR A 128 16.05 0.24 -12.39
C THR A 128 15.10 1.30 -12.97
N ILE A 129 14.48 2.10 -12.11
CA ILE A 129 13.52 3.15 -12.52
C ILE A 129 14.25 4.32 -13.17
N SER A 130 15.44 4.69 -12.67
CA SER A 130 16.25 5.81 -13.18
C SER A 130 17.05 5.45 -14.45
N GLY A 131 16.83 4.27 -15.03
CA GLY A 131 17.56 3.85 -16.25
C GLY A 131 19.04 3.53 -16.00
N GLY A 132 19.42 3.21 -14.76
CA GLY A 132 20.81 2.93 -14.39
C GLY A 132 21.62 4.16 -14.00
N ALA A 133 20.99 5.35 -13.96
CA ALA A 133 21.65 6.55 -13.49
C ALA A 133 21.99 6.47 -11.99
N THR A 134 23.13 6.82 -11.69
CA THR A 134 24.06 6.90 -10.57
C THR A 134 23.56 7.14 -9.13
N VAL A 135 22.29 6.96 -8.79
CA VAL A 135 21.80 7.10 -7.39
C VAL A 135 22.48 6.10 -6.43
N THR A 136 23.13 5.07 -6.98
CA THR A 136 23.72 3.98 -6.19
C THR A 136 25.25 3.84 -6.34
N GLU A 137 25.89 4.66 -7.17
CA GLU A 137 27.35 4.56 -7.36
C GLU A 137 28.08 4.95 -6.07
N GLY A 138 28.71 3.97 -5.45
CA GLY A 138 29.42 4.13 -4.17
C GLY A 138 28.58 3.99 -2.91
N PHE A 139 27.30 3.59 -3.00
CA PHE A 139 26.49 3.29 -1.83
C PHE A 139 26.71 1.84 -1.38
N ASP A 140 27.56 1.68 -0.34
CA ASP A 140 27.81 0.37 0.28
C ASP A 140 26.69 0.03 1.27
N THR A 141 25.71 -0.76 0.81
CA THR A 141 24.57 -1.21 1.63
C THR A 141 24.99 -2.22 2.72
N GLU A 142 26.12 -2.90 2.56
CA GLU A 142 26.62 -3.88 3.54
C GLU A 142 26.94 -3.22 4.89
N GLU A 143 27.34 -1.94 4.92
CA GLU A 143 27.58 -1.18 6.14
C GLU A 143 26.31 -1.05 7.02
N TYR A 144 25.15 -1.05 6.38
CA TYR A 144 23.85 -0.86 7.02
C TYR A 144 23.15 -2.18 7.35
N LYS A 145 23.65 -3.31 6.87
CA LYS A 145 22.99 -4.62 7.02
C LYS A 145 22.82 -5.02 8.48
N GLY A 146 21.61 -5.46 8.84
CA GLY A 146 21.24 -5.83 10.21
C GLY A 146 21.29 -4.66 11.20
N LYS A 147 21.26 -3.42 10.72
CA LYS A 147 21.18 -2.22 11.55
C LYS A 147 19.76 -1.67 11.59
N TYR A 148 19.54 -0.69 12.45
CA TYR A 148 18.27 -0.02 12.65
C TYR A 148 18.44 1.49 12.73
N VAL A 149 17.48 2.20 12.17
CA VAL A 149 17.30 3.64 12.37
C VAL A 149 16.31 3.86 13.51
N ASP A 150 16.67 4.65 14.52
CA ASP A 150 15.75 5.11 15.57
C ASP A 150 14.90 6.26 15.01
N LEU A 151 13.68 5.94 14.58
CA LEU A 151 12.76 6.92 14.01
C LEU A 151 12.29 7.95 15.06
N THR A 152 12.35 7.58 16.35
CA THR A 152 11.96 8.51 17.43
C THR A 152 13.03 9.55 17.70
N ALA A 153 14.31 9.22 17.49
CA ALA A 153 15.40 10.17 17.61
C ALA A 153 15.39 11.20 16.47
N LEU A 154 14.93 10.82 15.26
CA LEU A 154 14.75 11.77 14.15
C LEU A 154 13.66 12.80 14.40
N GLY A 155 12.71 12.49 15.28
CA GLY A 155 11.62 13.40 15.68
C GLY A 155 11.93 14.19 16.97
N GLU A 156 13.13 14.13 17.52
CA GLU A 156 13.47 14.90 18.76
C GLU A 156 13.53 16.41 18.53
N GLU A 157 13.52 16.89 17.28
CA GLU A 157 13.28 18.30 16.95
C GLU A 157 11.81 18.74 17.16
N ILE A 158 10.90 17.76 17.36
CA ILE A 158 9.50 18.05 17.70
C ILE A 158 9.45 18.48 19.16
N ASP A 159 9.02 19.70 19.39
CA ASP A 159 8.95 20.25 20.73
C ASP A 159 7.95 19.49 21.62
N LYS A 160 8.07 19.65 22.94
CA LYS A 160 7.26 18.92 23.91
C LYS A 160 5.75 19.19 23.74
N GLU A 161 5.38 20.38 23.30
CA GLU A 161 3.99 20.78 23.08
C GLU A 161 3.39 19.99 21.89
N GLU A 162 4.14 19.84 20.84
CA GLU A 162 3.76 19.08 19.65
C GLU A 162 3.69 17.56 19.97
N GLN A 163 4.62 17.02 20.75
CA GLN A 163 4.54 15.65 21.26
C GLN A 163 3.28 15.41 22.08
N ASP A 164 2.92 16.35 22.97
CA ASP A 164 1.68 16.25 23.78
C ASP A 164 0.43 16.38 22.92
N LYS A 165 0.47 17.15 21.84
CA LYS A 165 -0.61 17.26 20.85
C LYS A 165 -0.81 15.92 20.14
N VAL A 166 0.24 15.32 19.60
CA VAL A 166 0.21 14.01 18.94
C VAL A 166 -0.36 12.93 19.88
N ARG A 167 0.05 12.92 21.16
CA ARG A 167 -0.50 11.99 22.17
C ARG A 167 -1.99 12.20 22.42
N LYS A 168 -2.47 13.44 22.45
CA LYS A 168 -3.90 13.75 22.59
C LYS A 168 -4.68 13.27 21.38
N GLU A 169 -4.17 13.56 20.19
CA GLU A 169 -4.78 13.13 18.92
C GLU A 169 -4.84 11.59 18.83
N TYR A 170 -3.78 10.88 19.23
CA TYR A 170 -3.78 9.42 19.29
C TYR A 170 -4.89 8.87 20.21
N LYS A 171 -5.07 9.45 21.40
CA LYS A 171 -6.16 9.04 22.33
C LYS A 171 -7.56 9.31 21.76
N VAL A 172 -7.73 10.41 21.03
CA VAL A 172 -8.98 10.72 20.34
C VAL A 172 -9.23 9.68 19.25
N MET A 173 -8.21 9.41 18.42
CA MET A 173 -8.27 8.43 17.36
C MET A 173 -8.59 7.01 17.88
N GLU A 174 -8.00 6.59 18.99
CA GLU A 174 -8.30 5.28 19.63
C GLU A 174 -9.79 5.19 20.04
N LYS A 175 -10.33 6.24 20.65
CA LYS A 175 -11.76 6.28 21.02
C LYS A 175 -12.67 6.26 19.80
N GLU A 176 -12.33 7.00 18.76
CA GLU A 176 -13.10 7.01 17.51
C GLU A 176 -13.03 5.64 16.81
N GLN A 177 -11.88 4.99 16.79
CA GLN A 177 -11.75 3.64 16.26
C GLN A 177 -12.63 2.64 17.02
N MET A 178 -12.67 2.70 18.36
CA MET A 178 -13.57 1.85 19.15
C MET A 178 -15.04 2.10 18.79
N LYS A 179 -15.45 3.36 18.71
CA LYS A 179 -16.82 3.75 18.32
C LYS A 179 -17.16 3.28 16.90
N ASN A 180 -16.22 3.40 15.97
CA ASN A 180 -16.44 2.95 14.59
C ASN A 180 -16.54 1.42 14.50
N ARG A 181 -15.77 0.67 15.31
CA ARG A 181 -15.90 -0.80 15.42
C ARG A 181 -17.29 -1.23 15.88
N GLU A 182 -17.86 -0.52 16.86
CA GLU A 182 -19.24 -0.76 17.30
C GLU A 182 -20.24 -0.50 16.17
N LYS A 183 -20.13 0.65 15.49
CA LYS A 183 -20.99 0.98 14.34
C LYS A 183 -20.88 -0.06 13.22
N VAL A 184 -19.67 -0.56 12.92
CA VAL A 184 -19.48 -1.64 11.94
C VAL A 184 -20.22 -2.90 12.40
N SER A 185 -20.09 -3.27 13.68
CA SER A 185 -20.81 -4.42 14.23
C SER A 185 -22.34 -4.27 14.12
N ASP A 186 -22.86 -3.08 14.41
CA ASP A 186 -24.29 -2.77 14.29
C ASP A 186 -24.74 -2.88 12.84
N TYR A 187 -23.97 -2.30 11.92
CA TYR A 187 -24.22 -2.40 10.48
C TYR A 187 -24.22 -3.87 10.00
N LEU A 188 -23.27 -4.69 10.45
CA LEU A 188 -23.25 -6.12 10.11
C LEU A 188 -24.52 -6.84 10.61
N ASN A 189 -25.06 -6.43 11.75
CA ASN A 189 -26.31 -6.96 12.29
C ASN A 189 -27.56 -6.54 11.46
N GLU A 190 -27.51 -5.45 10.71
CA GLU A 190 -28.59 -4.99 9.83
C GLU A 190 -28.66 -5.75 8.49
N LEU A 191 -27.55 -6.37 8.07
CA LEU A 191 -27.49 -7.09 6.78
C LEU A 191 -28.44 -8.29 6.76
N ASP A 192 -28.92 -8.66 5.55
CA ASP A 192 -29.81 -9.82 5.42
C ASP A 192 -29.08 -11.12 5.75
N GLN A 193 -29.63 -11.90 6.66
CA GLN A 193 -29.09 -13.20 7.08
C GLN A 193 -28.86 -14.16 5.92
N LYS A 194 -29.66 -14.07 4.85
CA LYS A 194 -29.59 -14.95 3.69
C LYS A 194 -28.33 -14.74 2.84
N THR A 195 -27.67 -13.59 2.98
CA THR A 195 -26.45 -13.26 2.22
C THR A 195 -25.18 -13.87 2.88
N PHE A 196 -25.31 -14.40 4.09
CA PHE A 196 -24.23 -15.09 4.77
C PHE A 196 -24.30 -16.59 4.50
N THR A 197 -23.14 -17.18 4.23
CA THR A 197 -23.03 -18.62 4.00
C THR A 197 -22.09 -19.27 4.99
N GLN A 198 -22.35 -20.55 5.28
CA GLN A 198 -21.47 -21.37 6.12
C GLN A 198 -21.08 -22.63 5.38
N LYS A 199 -19.79 -22.92 5.28
CA LYS A 199 -19.28 -24.14 4.67
C LYS A 199 -18.01 -24.58 5.42
N ASP A 200 -17.93 -25.86 5.75
CA ASP A 200 -16.75 -26.51 6.35
C ASP A 200 -16.24 -25.82 7.64
N GLY A 201 -17.11 -25.15 8.37
CA GLY A 201 -16.76 -24.41 9.60
C GLY A 201 -16.28 -22.98 9.37
N ALA A 202 -16.24 -22.54 8.13
CA ALA A 202 -15.99 -21.14 7.78
C ALA A 202 -17.32 -20.45 7.45
N VAL A 203 -17.41 -19.17 7.81
CA VAL A 203 -18.54 -18.29 7.49
C VAL A 203 -18.10 -17.21 6.51
N SER A 204 -18.95 -16.84 5.56
CA SER A 204 -18.60 -15.83 4.59
C SER A 204 -19.76 -14.93 4.21
N HIS A 205 -19.42 -13.71 3.79
CA HIS A 205 -20.32 -12.73 3.20
C HIS A 205 -19.61 -12.04 2.05
N THR A 206 -20.37 -11.68 1.01
CA THR A 206 -19.86 -10.85 -0.09
C THR A 206 -20.49 -9.48 0.03
N PHE A 207 -19.69 -8.51 0.42
CA PHE A 207 -20.11 -7.11 0.45
C PHE A 207 -20.23 -6.58 -0.98
N THR A 208 -21.40 -6.12 -1.33
CA THR A 208 -21.66 -5.43 -2.59
C THR A 208 -21.13 -3.99 -2.55
N LYS A 209 -20.99 -3.34 -3.70
CA LYS A 209 -20.61 -1.93 -3.81
C LYS A 209 -21.44 -1.02 -2.88
N LYS A 210 -22.77 -1.24 -2.82
CA LYS A 210 -23.69 -0.48 -1.96
C LYS A 210 -23.42 -0.72 -0.47
N GLU A 211 -23.11 -1.95 -0.08
CA GLU A 211 -22.77 -2.28 1.30
C GLU A 211 -21.41 -1.73 1.69
N LEU A 212 -20.43 -1.75 0.76
CA LEU A 212 -19.11 -1.13 0.95
C LEU A 212 -19.24 0.39 1.09
N GLU A 213 -20.07 1.07 0.29
CA GLU A 213 -20.34 2.50 0.43
C GLU A 213 -20.80 2.85 1.84
N LYS A 214 -21.77 2.06 2.38
CA LYS A 214 -22.25 2.26 3.75
C LYS A 214 -21.16 1.99 4.78
N LEU A 215 -20.40 0.90 4.61
CA LEU A 215 -19.33 0.53 5.51
C LEU A 215 -18.23 1.62 5.58
N ILE A 216 -17.78 2.12 4.43
CA ILE A 216 -16.78 3.18 4.33
C ILE A 216 -17.32 4.48 4.97
N SER A 217 -18.62 4.78 4.76
CA SER A 217 -19.25 5.98 5.31
C SER A 217 -19.26 6.04 6.85
N ILE A 218 -19.06 4.90 7.52
CA ILE A 218 -18.93 4.84 8.99
C ILE A 218 -17.65 5.54 9.46
N PHE A 219 -16.60 5.48 8.65
CA PHE A 219 -15.28 6.04 8.98
C PHE A 219 -15.09 7.49 8.52
N ILE A 220 -16.00 7.99 7.67
CA ILE A 220 -15.95 9.35 7.15
C ILE A 220 -16.92 10.22 7.94
N ASN A 221 -16.42 11.29 8.54
CA ASN A 221 -17.25 12.20 9.33
C ASN A 221 -17.77 13.38 8.51
N GLU A 222 -16.99 13.90 7.56
CA GLU A 222 -17.31 15.10 6.80
C GLU A 222 -18.22 14.80 5.60
N ALA A 223 -19.19 15.70 5.37
CA ALA A 223 -20.16 15.53 4.29
C ALA A 223 -19.53 15.63 2.91
N GLU A 224 -18.49 16.46 2.76
CA GLU A 224 -17.76 16.65 1.51
C GLU A 224 -16.92 15.43 1.16
N GLU A 225 -16.24 14.84 2.13
CA GLU A 225 -15.51 13.58 1.96
C GLU A 225 -16.44 12.43 1.56
N LYS A 226 -17.65 12.36 2.16
CA LYS A 226 -18.68 11.39 1.76
C LYS A 226 -19.13 11.56 0.32
N LYS A 227 -19.25 12.80 -0.15
CA LYS A 227 -19.60 13.11 -1.53
C LYS A 227 -18.48 12.68 -2.46
N THR A 228 -17.24 13.06 -2.17
CA THR A 228 -16.05 12.66 -2.95
C THR A 228 -15.93 11.14 -3.05
N MET A 229 -16.10 10.42 -1.93
CA MET A 229 -16.10 8.96 -1.91
C MET A 229 -17.20 8.38 -2.83
N LYS A 230 -18.41 8.94 -2.81
CA LYS A 230 -19.49 8.49 -3.69
C LYS A 230 -19.19 8.72 -5.17
N GLU A 231 -18.60 9.87 -5.52
CA GLU A 231 -18.17 10.15 -6.90
C GLU A 231 -17.07 9.16 -7.32
N MET A 232 -16.06 8.91 -6.48
CA MET A 232 -15.03 7.90 -6.76
C MET A 232 -15.64 6.49 -6.98
N LEU A 233 -16.62 6.10 -6.17
CA LEU A 233 -17.27 4.80 -6.32
C LEU A 233 -18.07 4.68 -7.63
N LYS A 234 -18.52 5.78 -8.26
CA LYS A 234 -19.21 5.74 -9.55
C LYS A 234 -18.32 5.24 -10.69
N GLN A 235 -17.01 5.46 -10.61
CA GLN A 235 -16.03 5.03 -11.61
C GLN A 235 -15.93 3.49 -11.73
N TYR A 236 -16.49 2.74 -10.76
CA TYR A 236 -16.49 1.29 -10.80
C TYR A 236 -17.84 0.74 -11.23
N GLN A 237 -17.85 -0.13 -12.24
CA GLN A 237 -19.03 -0.91 -12.65
C GLN A 237 -19.35 -1.97 -11.58
N ASP A 238 -18.32 -2.68 -11.09
CA ASP A 238 -18.41 -3.65 -10.01
C ASP A 238 -17.30 -3.41 -8.99
N LEU A 239 -17.69 -3.43 -7.72
CA LEU A 239 -16.80 -3.40 -6.58
C LEU A 239 -17.40 -4.29 -5.51
N SER A 240 -16.75 -5.39 -5.23
CA SER A 240 -17.20 -6.32 -4.21
C SER A 240 -16.04 -6.89 -3.40
N VAL A 241 -16.35 -7.27 -2.16
CA VAL A 241 -15.39 -7.90 -1.25
C VAL A 241 -16.02 -9.13 -0.63
N LYS A 242 -15.53 -10.29 -1.00
CA LYS A 242 -15.88 -11.53 -0.32
C LYS A 242 -14.96 -11.72 0.88
N VAL A 243 -15.54 -11.72 2.08
CA VAL A 243 -14.84 -12.02 3.33
C VAL A 243 -15.23 -13.41 3.79
N LEU A 244 -14.23 -14.23 4.16
CA LEU A 244 -14.38 -15.56 4.70
C LEU A 244 -13.63 -15.64 6.02
N ILE A 245 -14.31 -16.06 7.09
CA ILE A 245 -13.74 -16.23 8.43
C ILE A 245 -13.80 -17.71 8.80
N ASP A 246 -12.64 -18.35 8.89
CA ASP A 246 -12.48 -19.71 9.44
C ASP A 246 -12.16 -19.57 10.93
N THR A 247 -13.18 -19.77 11.76
CA THR A 247 -13.05 -19.61 13.22
C THR A 247 -12.16 -20.68 13.86
N LYS A 248 -12.08 -21.89 13.25
CA LYS A 248 -11.22 -22.96 13.74
C LYS A 248 -9.75 -22.69 13.50
N LYS A 249 -9.43 -22.15 12.30
CA LYS A 249 -8.06 -21.77 11.92
C LYS A 249 -7.69 -20.38 12.37
N LYS A 250 -8.63 -19.62 12.94
CA LYS A 250 -8.47 -18.19 13.27
C LYS A 250 -7.96 -17.38 12.07
N LYS A 251 -8.43 -17.73 10.87
CA LYS A 251 -8.01 -17.12 9.60
C LYS A 251 -9.17 -16.33 9.00
N THR A 252 -8.90 -15.10 8.63
CA THR A 252 -9.78 -14.28 7.78
C THR A 252 -9.12 -14.12 6.42
N SER A 253 -9.88 -14.37 5.38
CA SER A 253 -9.46 -14.16 3.99
C SER A 253 -10.40 -13.19 3.32
N SER A 254 -9.89 -12.35 2.43
CA SER A 254 -10.71 -11.48 1.58
C SER A 254 -10.31 -11.59 0.12
N VAL A 255 -11.30 -11.49 -0.75
CA VAL A 255 -11.14 -11.41 -2.21
C VAL A 255 -11.86 -10.15 -2.66
N TRP A 256 -11.10 -9.19 -3.16
CA TRP A 256 -11.58 -7.94 -3.72
C TRP A 256 -11.72 -8.10 -5.22
N THR A 257 -12.89 -7.83 -5.74
CA THR A 257 -13.13 -7.74 -7.18
C THR A 257 -13.46 -6.31 -7.53
N ILE A 258 -12.66 -5.74 -8.43
CA ILE A 258 -12.76 -4.35 -8.85
C ILE A 258 -12.91 -4.36 -10.37
N LYS A 259 -13.96 -3.74 -10.91
CA LYS A 259 -14.16 -3.56 -12.35
C LYS A 259 -14.52 -2.11 -12.62
N GLN A 260 -13.77 -1.45 -13.49
CA GLN A 260 -14.07 -0.07 -13.90
C GLN A 260 -15.28 0.00 -14.82
N ALA A 261 -15.92 1.17 -14.88
CA ALA A 261 -16.95 1.45 -15.87
C ALA A 261 -16.32 1.55 -17.28
N GLU A 262 -17.05 1.13 -18.31
CA GLU A 262 -16.54 1.04 -19.68
C GLU A 262 -16.04 2.40 -20.23
N GLU A 263 -16.67 3.50 -19.82
CA GLU A 263 -16.31 4.87 -20.24
C GLU A 263 -14.95 5.32 -19.72
N GLU A 264 -14.46 4.73 -18.63
CA GLU A 264 -13.20 5.07 -17.98
C GLU A 264 -12.06 4.08 -18.34
N ALA A 265 -12.39 2.98 -19.02
CA ALA A 265 -11.51 1.82 -19.19
C ALA A 265 -10.57 1.92 -20.41
N GLU A 266 -10.67 2.97 -21.27
CA GLU A 266 -9.96 2.98 -22.55
C GLU A 266 -8.42 2.98 -22.45
N SER A 267 -7.84 3.41 -21.33
CA SER A 267 -6.38 3.48 -21.14
C SER A 267 -5.87 2.96 -19.79
N SER A 268 -6.74 2.32 -18.99
CA SER A 268 -6.47 1.99 -17.60
C SER A 268 -6.72 0.52 -17.26
N ILE A 269 -6.53 0.15 -16.00
CA ILE A 269 -6.86 -1.17 -15.47
C ILE A 269 -8.37 -1.36 -15.57
N GLN A 270 -8.82 -2.29 -16.40
CA GLN A 270 -10.24 -2.62 -16.59
C GLN A 270 -10.79 -3.43 -15.44
N SER A 271 -10.03 -4.44 -15.00
CA SER A 271 -10.42 -5.26 -13.84
C SER A 271 -9.22 -5.68 -13.01
N MET A 272 -9.44 -5.88 -11.71
CA MET A 272 -8.42 -6.38 -10.79
C MET A 272 -9.06 -7.26 -9.72
N VAL A 273 -8.40 -8.38 -9.42
CA VAL A 273 -8.71 -9.23 -8.27
C VAL A 273 -7.53 -9.24 -7.32
N VAL A 274 -7.80 -8.85 -6.07
CA VAL A 274 -6.80 -8.85 -4.99
C VAL A 274 -7.23 -9.84 -3.93
N GLU A 275 -6.33 -10.72 -3.52
CA GLU A 275 -6.56 -11.64 -2.41
C GLU A 275 -5.72 -11.23 -1.21
N SER A 276 -6.29 -11.37 -0.02
CA SER A 276 -5.53 -11.23 1.22
C SER A 276 -6.01 -12.19 2.29
N SER A 277 -5.13 -12.51 3.22
CA SER A 277 -5.51 -13.28 4.40
C SER A 277 -4.72 -12.87 5.63
N VAL A 278 -5.35 -13.03 6.79
CA VAL A 278 -4.74 -12.81 8.10
C VAL A 278 -5.07 -14.00 8.97
N THR A 279 -4.04 -14.58 9.60
CA THR A 279 -4.19 -15.66 10.57
C THR A 279 -3.71 -15.17 11.93
N TYR A 280 -4.52 -15.37 12.97
CA TYR A 280 -4.20 -14.98 14.33
C TYR A 280 -3.74 -16.16 15.17
N SER A 281 -2.70 -15.95 15.98
CA SER A 281 -2.22 -16.89 16.98
C SER A 281 -2.16 -16.23 18.35
N GLU A 282 -2.74 -16.88 19.36
CA GLU A 282 -2.69 -16.45 20.78
C GLU A 282 -1.32 -16.65 21.42
N LYS A 283 -0.38 -17.32 20.71
CA LYS A 283 0.97 -17.51 21.24
C LYS A 283 1.58 -16.14 21.52
N LYS A 284 1.85 -15.85 22.79
CA LYS A 284 2.49 -14.60 23.18
C LYS A 284 3.89 -14.52 22.57
N PRO A 285 4.17 -13.49 21.77
CA PRO A 285 5.48 -13.30 21.20
C PRO A 285 6.49 -12.84 22.28
N THR A 286 7.75 -13.08 22.03
CA THR A 286 8.85 -12.43 22.73
C THR A 286 9.39 -11.35 21.81
N ILE A 287 9.29 -10.10 22.23
CA ILE A 287 9.77 -8.94 21.45
C ILE A 287 10.87 -8.29 22.25
N ASP A 288 12.04 -8.18 21.65
CA ASP A 288 13.19 -7.51 22.21
C ASP A 288 13.61 -6.35 21.30
N LEU A 289 13.84 -5.17 21.89
CA LEU A 289 14.32 -4.00 21.12
C LEU A 289 15.75 -4.24 20.61
N PRO A 290 16.14 -3.60 19.50
CA PRO A 290 17.50 -3.68 18.98
C PRO A 290 18.53 -3.30 20.03
N LYS A 291 19.66 -4.02 20.05
CA LYS A 291 20.78 -3.66 20.90
C LYS A 291 21.41 -2.36 20.40
N LYS A 292 22.04 -1.61 21.32
CA LYS A 292 22.63 -0.31 21.02
C LYS A 292 23.62 -0.35 19.84
N GLU A 293 24.37 -1.45 19.71
CA GLU A 293 25.36 -1.65 18.66
C GLU A 293 24.73 -1.87 17.28
N ALA A 294 23.46 -2.26 17.25
CA ALA A 294 22.67 -2.42 16.02
C ALA A 294 21.96 -1.12 15.59
N ILE A 295 21.94 -0.09 16.44
CA ILE A 295 21.28 1.18 16.12
C ILE A 295 22.30 2.11 15.48
N LEU A 296 21.97 2.69 14.32
CA LEU A 296 22.81 3.68 13.65
C LEU A 296 22.93 4.95 14.49
N SER A 297 24.13 5.54 14.50
CA SER A 297 24.32 6.87 15.10
C SER A 297 23.60 7.94 14.29
N GLU A 298 23.26 9.06 14.92
CA GLU A 298 22.62 10.21 14.26
C GLU A 298 23.43 10.68 13.04
N GLU A 299 24.76 10.69 13.13
CA GLU A 299 25.65 11.04 12.03
C GLU A 299 25.48 10.09 10.84
N LYS A 300 25.45 8.76 11.10
CA LYS A 300 25.21 7.75 10.06
C LYS A 300 23.82 7.83 9.44
N VAL A 301 22.82 8.21 10.22
CA VAL A 301 21.48 8.41 9.70
C VAL A 301 21.41 9.65 8.81
N LYS A 302 22.06 10.75 9.19
CA LYS A 302 22.15 11.95 8.34
C LYS A 302 22.91 11.67 7.03
N GLU A 303 24.01 10.92 7.11
CA GLU A 303 24.74 10.46 5.92
C GLU A 303 23.85 9.61 5.00
N LEU A 304 23.07 8.68 5.55
CA LEU A 304 22.15 7.84 4.82
C LEU A 304 21.06 8.66 4.13
N LEU A 305 20.43 9.59 4.85
CA LEU A 305 19.38 10.45 4.30
C LEU A 305 19.91 11.34 3.17
N ALA A 306 21.05 12.00 3.38
CA ALA A 306 21.68 12.84 2.37
C ALA A 306 21.97 12.06 1.07
N ARG A 307 22.42 10.81 1.20
CA ARG A 307 22.65 9.93 0.04
C ARG A 307 21.38 9.50 -0.65
N LEU A 308 20.30 9.21 0.10
CA LEU A 308 18.99 8.85 -0.49
C LEU A 308 18.30 10.04 -1.13
N GLU A 309 18.49 11.24 -0.64
CA GLU A 309 17.97 12.49 -1.22
C GLU A 309 18.76 12.93 -2.46
N GLY A 310 19.84 12.22 -2.78
CA GLY A 310 20.70 12.57 -3.91
C GLY A 310 21.56 13.81 -3.69
N GLU A 311 21.74 14.22 -2.42
CA GLU A 311 22.74 15.21 -2.01
C GLU A 311 24.17 14.62 -2.11
N SER A 312 24.52 14.11 -3.29
CA SER A 312 25.90 14.14 -3.75
C SER A 312 26.28 15.62 -3.85
N GLU A 313 27.46 16.02 -3.39
CA GLU A 313 28.00 17.38 -3.39
C GLU A 313 28.10 18.05 -4.79
N THR A 314 27.12 17.80 -5.67
CA THR A 314 27.06 18.41 -6.99
C THR A 314 25.69 19.09 -7.15
N THR A 315 25.69 20.40 -6.93
CA THR A 315 24.78 21.38 -7.55
C THR A 315 23.30 21.01 -7.64
N THR A 316 22.50 21.60 -6.69
CA THR A 316 21.09 22.00 -6.93
C THR A 316 20.42 21.42 -8.18
N GLY A 317 19.68 20.34 -8.01
CA GLY A 317 18.52 19.99 -8.85
C GLY A 317 18.70 19.87 -10.39
N MET A 318 19.91 20.06 -10.91
CA MET A 318 20.16 20.12 -12.35
C MET A 318 20.64 18.77 -12.88
N LEU A 319 20.10 18.37 -14.05
CA LEU A 319 20.54 17.16 -14.74
C LEU A 319 22.03 17.22 -15.07
N THR A 320 22.72 16.11 -14.84
CA THR A 320 24.10 15.95 -15.34
C THR A 320 24.13 15.99 -16.88
N GLU A 321 25.27 16.22 -17.47
CA GLU A 321 25.43 16.26 -18.94
C GLU A 321 25.01 14.92 -19.60
N THR A 322 25.22 13.81 -18.94
CA THR A 322 24.83 12.48 -19.42
C THR A 322 23.29 12.33 -19.40
N GLU A 323 22.65 12.64 -18.29
CA GLU A 323 21.18 12.61 -18.15
C GLU A 323 20.50 13.59 -19.12
N PHE A 324 21.08 14.75 -19.29
CA PHE A 324 20.60 15.73 -20.26
C PHE A 324 20.66 15.22 -21.71
N ASN A 325 21.74 14.54 -22.08
CA ASN A 325 21.88 13.94 -23.39
C ASN A 325 20.88 12.79 -23.62
N GLU A 326 20.59 11.99 -22.61
CA GLU A 326 19.55 10.94 -22.67
C GLU A 326 18.14 11.54 -22.78
N LEU A 327 17.86 12.61 -22.01
CA LEU A 327 16.62 13.36 -22.14
C LEU A 327 16.44 13.91 -23.56
N LYS A 328 17.47 14.54 -24.14
CA LYS A 328 17.43 15.03 -25.52
C LYS A 328 17.11 13.93 -26.52
N LYS A 329 17.77 12.78 -26.41
CA LYS A 329 17.53 11.62 -27.28
C LYS A 329 16.08 11.12 -27.17
N THR A 330 15.55 11.09 -25.96
CA THR A 330 14.14 10.70 -25.71
C THR A 330 13.17 11.70 -26.34
N LEU A 331 13.40 12.99 -26.11
CA LEU A 331 12.59 14.07 -26.70
C LEU A 331 12.66 14.10 -28.21
N GLU A 332 13.83 13.85 -28.83
CA GLU A 332 13.98 13.71 -30.27
C GLU A 332 13.11 12.59 -30.84
N GLY A 333 13.00 11.47 -30.12
CA GLY A 333 12.18 10.33 -30.54
C GLY A 333 10.68 10.61 -30.52
N VAL A 334 10.21 11.51 -29.65
CA VAL A 334 8.78 11.76 -29.43
C VAL A 334 8.28 13.14 -29.89
N LYS A 335 9.18 14.10 -30.20
CA LYS A 335 8.82 15.49 -30.52
C LYS A 335 7.76 15.66 -31.60
N GLY A 336 7.77 14.78 -32.60
CA GLY A 336 6.79 14.81 -33.71
C GLY A 336 5.38 14.35 -33.33
N SER A 337 5.22 13.69 -32.19
CA SER A 337 3.92 13.22 -31.68
C SER A 337 3.36 14.10 -30.56
N LEU A 338 4.13 15.09 -30.10
CA LEU A 338 3.71 16.00 -29.02
C LEU A 338 2.96 17.20 -29.62
N ASP A 339 1.79 17.51 -29.08
CA ASP A 339 1.08 18.76 -29.38
C ASP A 339 1.71 19.94 -28.62
N LYS A 340 1.26 21.15 -28.95
CA LYS A 340 1.82 22.37 -28.39
C LYS A 340 1.67 22.48 -26.88
N GLU A 341 0.53 22.04 -26.35
CA GLU A 341 0.20 22.11 -24.92
C GLU A 341 1.13 21.19 -24.13
N THR A 342 1.29 19.94 -24.57
CA THR A 342 2.20 18.96 -23.97
C THR A 342 3.67 19.42 -24.02
N LYS A 343 4.11 20.08 -25.10
CA LYS A 343 5.45 20.66 -25.20
C LYS A 343 5.68 21.76 -24.16
N GLU A 344 4.69 22.65 -23.96
CA GLU A 344 4.75 23.71 -22.95
C GLU A 344 4.75 23.18 -21.53
N GLU A 345 3.95 22.11 -21.23
CA GLU A 345 3.94 21.43 -19.95
C GLU A 345 5.28 20.75 -19.64
N LEU A 346 5.87 20.05 -20.61
CA LEU A 346 7.18 19.44 -20.48
C LEU A 346 8.26 20.49 -20.18
N LEU A 347 8.29 21.60 -20.90
CA LEU A 347 9.23 22.69 -20.63
C LEU A 347 9.07 23.29 -19.23
N THR A 348 7.83 23.36 -18.74
CA THR A 348 7.54 23.86 -17.40
C THR A 348 8.04 22.88 -16.34
N SER A 349 7.81 21.57 -16.54
CA SER A 349 8.22 20.50 -15.62
C SER A 349 9.74 20.40 -15.50
N TYR A 350 10.47 20.58 -16.60
CA TYR A 350 11.93 20.49 -16.59
C TYR A 350 12.64 21.80 -16.22
N LYS A 351 11.91 22.90 -16.06
CA LYS A 351 12.49 24.25 -15.82
C LYS A 351 13.36 24.29 -14.55
N GLU A 352 13.00 23.56 -13.52
CA GLU A 352 13.73 23.51 -12.25
C GLU A 352 14.88 22.49 -12.26
N MET A 353 14.91 21.60 -13.26
CA MET A 353 15.88 20.52 -13.39
C MET A 353 16.98 20.78 -14.43
N LEU A 354 16.84 21.84 -15.24
CA LEU A 354 17.74 22.18 -16.34
C LEU A 354 18.44 23.51 -16.09
N THR A 355 19.71 23.60 -16.48
CA THR A 355 20.41 24.88 -16.57
C THR A 355 19.75 25.77 -17.62
N GLU A 356 20.00 27.09 -17.59
CA GLU A 356 19.47 28.00 -18.61
C GLU A 356 19.90 27.60 -20.02
N GLU A 357 21.12 27.07 -20.17
CA GLU A 357 21.66 26.58 -21.42
C GLU A 357 20.96 25.31 -21.90
N GLN A 358 20.80 24.31 -20.99
CA GLN A 358 20.09 23.07 -21.25
C GLN A 358 18.60 23.32 -21.56
N LEU A 359 17.95 24.23 -20.83
CA LEU A 359 16.55 24.61 -21.08
C LEU A 359 16.38 25.26 -22.46
N LYS A 360 17.35 26.06 -22.91
CA LYS A 360 17.36 26.65 -24.25
C LYS A 360 17.48 25.55 -25.30
N GLU A 361 18.38 24.59 -25.14
CA GLU A 361 18.53 23.46 -26.07
C GLU A 361 17.27 22.63 -26.20
N VAL A 362 16.59 22.32 -25.05
CA VAL A 362 15.31 21.58 -25.08
C VAL A 362 14.22 22.39 -25.77
N LYS A 363 14.16 23.70 -25.55
CA LYS A 363 13.22 24.58 -26.29
C LYS A 363 13.45 24.55 -27.80
N GLU A 364 14.70 24.66 -28.23
CA GLU A 364 15.07 24.59 -29.66
C GLU A 364 14.74 23.21 -30.24
N LEU A 365 14.95 22.14 -29.48
CA LEU A 365 14.64 20.78 -29.90
C LEU A 365 13.12 20.53 -30.08
N LEU A 366 12.29 21.11 -29.21
CA LEU A 366 10.83 20.97 -29.23
C LEU A 366 10.13 21.99 -30.17
N GLN A 367 10.83 23.05 -30.60
CA GLN A 367 10.32 23.94 -31.64
C GLN A 367 10.37 23.21 -32.97
N ASP A 368 9.24 23.09 -33.64
CA ASP A 368 9.17 22.51 -34.98
C ASP A 368 9.96 23.39 -35.95
N VAL A 369 10.94 22.79 -36.60
CA VAL A 369 11.54 23.36 -37.80
C VAL A 369 10.52 23.18 -38.94
N GLY A 370 9.60 24.13 -39.09
CA GLY A 370 8.70 24.10 -40.24
C GLY A 370 7.33 24.74 -40.07
N GLU A 371 7.26 26.01 -39.71
CA GLU A 371 6.26 26.86 -40.35
C GLU A 371 6.95 27.66 -41.47
N PRO A 372 6.67 27.41 -42.76
CA PRO A 372 7.06 28.35 -43.79
C PRO A 372 6.24 29.61 -43.57
N ASN A 373 6.93 30.73 -43.39
CA ASN A 373 6.34 32.06 -43.45
C ASN A 373 5.43 32.14 -44.69
N LEU A 374 4.13 32.26 -44.47
CA LEU A 374 3.16 32.77 -45.42
C LEU A 374 2.76 34.18 -45.00
#